data_8ba36538be013ef5163f1e08a4071f8e
#
_entry.id   8ba36538be013ef5163f1e08a4071f8e
#
_cell.length_a   1.000
_cell.length_b   1.000
_cell.length_c   1.000
_cell.angle_alpha   90.00
_cell.angle_beta   90.00
_cell.angle_gamma   90.00
#
_symmetry.space_group_name_H-M   'P 1'
#
loop_
_entity.id
_entity.type
_entity.pdbx_description
1 polymer ?
#
loop_
_entity_poly.entity_id
_entity_poly.type
_entity_poly.pdbx_seq_one_letter_code
_entity_poly.pdbx_strand_id
1 'polypeptide(L)'
;MLKKIQINRNNFFDYIRLYASFQVLIHHGSSALNYNIPEVISTIFSYSGVPIFFALSGFLVTISWINSDFNLKKYLISRFLRIFPALWISALLSFLLLIIFGKYKFAFSLKGILWLFSQASFFTFWNPDELRDFGTGVVNGSLWTIPVELQFYILVPLLIGIFIYLKEKYNGFISSLSIIVIAAFSVSINQFIPPLPAGDGTAAREGSLLIKLLYVSFAPYLCTFIMGMLLALIVGIVGQKVSSIYFLFFGILILMIDSMPLINDSISLWIYPIYTALIFIGIGLVSNPIPIKFDLSYGLYLYHMLVANFILKINQFYQFNTTFIYFFLSISLAFISWYLIESPIMKLKKSILKNQ
;
A
#
# COMPACT_ATOMS: atom_id res chain seq x y z
N MET A 1 -29.99 2.68 4.27
CA MET A 1 -28.76 3.48 4.05
C MET A 1 -27.74 3.20 5.14
N LEU A 2 -26.46 3.03 4.83
CA LEU A 2 -25.41 2.83 5.82
C LEU A 2 -25.19 4.12 6.62
N LYS A 3 -25.07 4.00 7.96
CA LYS A 3 -24.77 5.15 8.84
C LYS A 3 -23.30 5.54 8.73
N LYS A 4 -23.00 6.83 8.98
CA LYS A 4 -21.60 7.30 9.09
C LYS A 4 -20.86 6.51 10.15
N ILE A 5 -19.63 6.10 9.82
CA ILE A 5 -18.78 5.33 10.71
C ILE A 5 -17.83 6.30 11.41
N GLN A 6 -18.00 6.40 12.73
CA GLN A 6 -17.14 7.26 13.55
C GLN A 6 -16.02 6.43 14.18
N ILE A 7 -14.79 6.89 14.00
CA ILE A 7 -13.60 6.34 14.64
C ILE A 7 -12.95 7.47 15.43
N ASN A 8 -12.49 7.17 16.65
CA ASN A 8 -11.70 8.12 17.43
C ASN A 8 -10.48 8.57 16.62
N ARG A 9 -10.19 9.86 16.62
CA ARG A 9 -9.03 10.41 15.90
C ARG A 9 -7.69 9.98 16.52
N ASN A 10 -7.67 9.76 17.84
CA ASN A 10 -6.50 9.23 18.52
C ASN A 10 -6.54 7.70 18.50
N ASN A 11 -5.98 7.12 17.45
CA ASN A 11 -5.94 5.70 17.18
C ASN A 11 -4.56 5.30 16.64
N PHE A 12 -4.29 3.99 16.49
CA PHE A 12 -2.99 3.48 16.06
C PHE A 12 -2.81 3.35 14.54
N PHE A 13 -3.74 3.78 13.68
CA PHE A 13 -3.60 3.61 12.23
C PHE A 13 -2.36 4.29 11.64
N ASP A 14 -1.97 5.45 12.17
CA ASP A 14 -0.75 6.14 11.70
C ASP A 14 0.51 5.36 12.08
N TYR A 15 0.54 4.72 13.25
CA TYR A 15 1.64 3.84 13.67
C TYR A 15 1.74 2.59 12.81
N ILE A 16 0.59 1.98 12.45
CA ILE A 16 0.59 0.78 11.60
C ILE A 16 1.05 1.12 10.19
N ARG A 17 0.63 2.26 9.63
CA ARG A 17 1.14 2.73 8.34
C ARG A 17 2.64 2.97 8.38
N LEU A 18 3.14 3.56 9.46
CA LEU A 18 4.56 3.76 9.66
C LEU A 18 5.32 2.43 9.79
N TYR A 19 4.80 1.48 10.56
CA TYR A 19 5.34 0.12 10.66
C TYR A 19 5.42 -0.55 9.28
N ALA A 20 4.33 -0.54 8.51
CA ALA A 20 4.27 -1.15 7.19
C ALA A 20 5.27 -0.50 6.21
N SER A 21 5.45 0.84 6.27
CA SER A 21 6.44 1.53 5.43
C SER A 21 7.88 1.24 5.85
N PHE A 22 8.17 1.10 7.14
CA PHE A 22 9.49 0.67 7.61
C PHE A 22 9.81 -0.76 7.22
N GLN A 23 8.84 -1.67 7.29
CA GLN A 23 9.01 -3.04 6.81
C GLN A 23 9.43 -3.07 5.33
N VAL A 24 8.73 -2.33 4.47
CA VAL A 24 9.06 -2.24 3.04
C VAL A 24 10.45 -1.61 2.84
N LEU A 25 10.76 -0.53 3.57
CA LEU A 25 12.05 0.14 3.51
C LEU A 25 13.20 -0.80 3.92
N ILE A 26 13.06 -1.53 5.03
CA ILE A 26 14.09 -2.45 5.54
C ILE A 26 14.36 -3.58 4.54
N HIS A 27 13.31 -4.23 4.03
CA HIS A 27 13.47 -5.36 3.11
C HIS A 27 14.00 -4.95 1.74
N HIS A 28 13.50 -3.86 1.16
CA HIS A 28 14.02 -3.37 -0.11
C HIS A 28 15.46 -2.84 0.01
N GLY A 29 15.77 -2.17 1.13
CA GLY A 29 17.13 -1.70 1.39
C GLY A 29 18.11 -2.85 1.58
N SER A 30 17.75 -3.89 2.34
CA SER A 30 18.57 -5.08 2.52
C SER A 30 18.84 -5.78 1.19
N SER A 31 17.81 -5.98 0.40
CA SER A 31 17.94 -6.60 -0.93
C SER A 31 18.78 -5.74 -1.90
N ALA A 32 18.57 -4.43 -1.93
CA ALA A 32 19.26 -3.53 -2.86
C ALA A 32 20.73 -3.26 -2.46
N LEU A 33 21.01 -3.10 -1.17
CA LEU A 33 22.31 -2.67 -0.66
C LEU A 33 23.09 -3.81 0.01
N ASN A 34 22.53 -5.01 0.01
CA ASN A 34 23.15 -6.25 0.53
C ASN A 34 23.66 -6.12 1.98
N TYR A 35 22.85 -5.52 2.87
CA TYR A 35 23.13 -5.52 4.31
C TYR A 35 22.31 -6.57 5.05
N ASN A 36 22.90 -7.12 6.12
CA ASN A 36 22.20 -8.08 6.97
C ASN A 36 21.21 -7.38 7.90
N ILE A 37 20.00 -7.89 7.95
CA ILE A 37 18.99 -7.45 8.92
C ILE A 37 19.22 -8.23 10.23
N PRO A 38 19.48 -7.57 11.38
CA PRO A 38 19.57 -8.26 12.66
C PRO A 38 18.31 -9.07 12.97
N GLU A 39 18.45 -10.24 13.57
CA GLU A 39 17.35 -11.18 13.85
C GLU A 39 16.18 -10.53 14.59
N VAL A 40 16.47 -9.70 15.60
CA VAL A 40 15.44 -8.95 16.34
C VAL A 40 14.63 -8.06 15.41
N ILE A 41 15.30 -7.37 14.47
CA ILE A 41 14.62 -6.49 13.50
C ILE A 41 13.80 -7.30 12.50
N SER A 42 14.33 -8.41 11.98
CA SER A 42 13.61 -9.30 11.07
C SER A 42 12.36 -9.91 11.72
N THR A 43 12.45 -10.26 13.00
CA THR A 43 11.30 -10.76 13.77
C THR A 43 10.23 -9.67 13.97
N ILE A 44 10.63 -8.45 14.35
CA ILE A 44 9.69 -7.32 14.52
C ILE A 44 8.99 -6.99 13.19
N PHE A 45 9.72 -7.00 12.08
CA PHE A 45 9.21 -6.66 10.74
C PHE A 45 8.94 -7.90 9.86
N SER A 46 8.51 -9.01 10.47
CA SER A 46 8.22 -10.26 9.77
C SER A 46 6.96 -10.20 8.90
N TYR A 47 5.98 -9.38 9.26
CA TYR A 47 4.76 -9.21 8.47
C TYR A 47 4.97 -8.26 7.30
N SER A 48 4.62 -8.70 6.10
CA SER A 48 4.76 -7.88 4.88
C SER A 48 3.93 -6.59 4.95
N GLY A 49 4.56 -5.45 4.65
CA GLY A 49 3.92 -4.14 4.71
C GLY A 49 2.86 -3.92 3.65
N VAL A 50 3.01 -4.50 2.46
CA VAL A 50 2.06 -4.30 1.34
C VAL A 50 0.67 -4.86 1.64
N PRO A 51 0.49 -6.12 2.10
CA PRO A 51 -0.82 -6.61 2.54
C PRO A 51 -1.44 -5.78 3.67
N ILE A 52 -0.62 -5.29 4.60
CA ILE A 52 -1.10 -4.40 5.67
C ILE A 52 -1.67 -3.12 5.06
N PHE A 53 -0.98 -2.49 4.11
CA PHE A 53 -1.49 -1.30 3.41
C PHE A 53 -2.80 -1.59 2.68
N PHE A 54 -2.94 -2.74 2.02
CA PHE A 54 -4.18 -3.09 1.32
C PHE A 54 -5.35 -3.34 2.28
N ALA A 55 -5.12 -3.99 3.43
CA ALA A 55 -6.12 -4.15 4.47
C ALA A 55 -6.58 -2.80 5.04
N LEU A 56 -5.61 -1.92 5.39
CA LEU A 56 -5.90 -0.56 5.86
C LEU A 56 -6.60 0.28 4.79
N SER A 57 -6.23 0.15 3.53
CA SER A 57 -6.88 0.84 2.42
C SER A 57 -8.33 0.39 2.31
N GLY A 58 -8.61 -0.93 2.30
CA GLY A 58 -9.96 -1.46 2.33
C GLY A 58 -10.81 -0.88 3.46
N PHE A 59 -10.25 -0.81 4.65
CA PHE A 59 -10.92 -0.28 5.83
C PHE A 59 -11.15 1.24 5.76
N LEU A 60 -10.09 2.03 5.63
CA LEU A 60 -10.15 3.49 5.72
C LEU A 60 -10.82 4.13 4.49
N VAL A 61 -10.66 3.53 3.32
CA VAL A 61 -11.28 4.03 2.08
C VAL A 61 -12.78 3.78 2.10
N THR A 62 -13.23 2.63 2.60
CA THR A 62 -14.65 2.33 2.80
C THR A 62 -15.30 3.33 3.76
N ILE A 63 -14.66 3.61 4.90
CA ILE A 63 -15.13 4.64 5.84
C ILE A 63 -15.19 6.01 5.16
N SER A 64 -14.16 6.37 4.39
CA SER A 64 -14.13 7.63 3.66
C SER A 64 -15.25 7.75 2.64
N TRP A 65 -15.59 6.66 1.92
CA TRP A 65 -16.70 6.62 0.99
C TRP A 65 -18.05 6.81 1.67
N ILE A 66 -18.33 6.05 2.72
CA ILE A 66 -19.57 6.16 3.49
C ILE A 66 -19.69 7.56 4.13
N ASN A 67 -18.60 8.09 4.70
CA ASN A 67 -18.59 9.39 5.36
C ASN A 67 -18.59 10.58 4.40
N SER A 68 -18.37 10.34 3.10
CA SER A 68 -18.58 11.35 2.04
C SER A 68 -20.05 11.50 1.62
N ASP A 69 -20.97 10.83 2.31
CA ASP A 69 -22.40 10.75 1.96
C ASP A 69 -22.60 10.18 0.54
N PHE A 70 -21.74 9.23 0.13
CA PHE A 70 -21.74 8.62 -1.21
C PHE A 70 -21.53 9.64 -2.35
N ASN A 71 -20.91 10.78 -2.06
CA ASN A 71 -20.56 11.78 -3.06
C ASN A 71 -19.23 11.41 -3.73
N LEU A 72 -19.33 10.92 -4.98
CA LEU A 72 -18.19 10.43 -5.75
C LEU A 72 -17.13 11.53 -5.96
N LYS A 73 -17.55 12.77 -6.28
CA LYS A 73 -16.63 13.89 -6.51
C LYS A 73 -15.82 14.21 -5.25
N LYS A 74 -16.50 14.35 -4.12
CA LYS A 74 -15.86 14.61 -2.83
C LYS A 74 -14.89 13.52 -2.42
N TYR A 75 -15.29 12.26 -2.63
CA TYR A 75 -14.48 11.10 -2.36
C TYR A 75 -13.22 11.06 -3.25
N LEU A 76 -13.38 11.16 -4.59
CA LEU A 76 -12.26 11.09 -5.54
C LEU A 76 -11.25 12.25 -5.33
N ILE A 77 -11.72 13.48 -5.13
CA ILE A 77 -10.85 14.62 -4.81
C ILE A 77 -10.03 14.31 -3.54
N SER A 78 -10.67 13.74 -2.52
CA SER A 78 -10.00 13.37 -1.28
C SER A 78 -8.89 12.34 -1.48
N ARG A 79 -9.05 11.38 -2.40
CA ARG A 79 -8.05 10.35 -2.73
C ARG A 79 -6.96 10.90 -3.63
N PHE A 80 -7.33 11.67 -4.66
CA PHE A 80 -6.40 12.33 -5.55
C PHE A 80 -5.38 13.21 -4.79
N LEU A 81 -5.85 14.08 -3.92
CA LEU A 81 -5.01 14.95 -3.12
C LEU A 81 -4.13 14.18 -2.10
N ARG A 82 -4.45 12.94 -1.79
CA ARG A 82 -3.64 12.10 -0.92
C ARG A 82 -2.43 11.48 -1.62
N ILE A 83 -2.58 11.12 -2.91
CA ILE A 83 -1.57 10.34 -3.64
C ILE A 83 -0.75 11.22 -4.58
N PHE A 84 -1.42 11.91 -5.51
CA PHE A 84 -0.76 12.47 -6.69
C PHE A 84 0.30 13.55 -6.40
N PRO A 85 0.11 14.49 -5.46
CA PRO A 85 1.09 15.55 -5.28
C PRO A 85 2.49 15.04 -4.88
N ALA A 86 2.59 14.13 -3.93
CA ALA A 86 3.87 13.56 -3.54
C ALA A 86 4.40 12.55 -4.60
N LEU A 87 3.50 11.83 -5.29
CA LEU A 87 3.86 10.97 -6.42
C LEU A 87 4.54 11.77 -7.55
N TRP A 88 4.02 12.95 -7.89
CA TRP A 88 4.61 13.81 -8.92
C TRP A 88 6.03 14.26 -8.56
N ILE A 89 6.26 14.61 -7.30
CA ILE A 89 7.61 14.95 -6.83
C ILE A 89 8.54 13.72 -6.89
N SER A 90 8.03 12.53 -6.50
CA SER A 90 8.79 11.29 -6.64
C SER A 90 9.15 10.98 -8.10
N ALA A 91 8.23 11.21 -9.04
CA ALA A 91 8.49 11.04 -10.47
C ALA A 91 9.54 12.03 -10.99
N LEU A 92 9.46 13.30 -10.57
CA LEU A 92 10.47 14.32 -10.92
C LEU A 92 11.85 13.99 -10.35
N LEU A 93 11.92 13.54 -9.09
CA LEU A 93 13.19 13.10 -8.49
C LEU A 93 13.76 11.87 -9.19
N SER A 94 12.92 10.93 -9.60
CA SER A 94 13.31 9.78 -10.42
C SER A 94 13.92 10.22 -11.76
N PHE A 95 13.32 11.18 -12.40
CA PHE A 95 13.80 11.75 -13.66
C PHE A 95 15.13 12.49 -13.50
N LEU A 96 15.28 13.28 -12.43
CA LEU A 96 16.52 13.94 -12.09
C LEU A 96 17.67 12.96 -11.82
N LEU A 97 17.39 11.84 -11.13
CA LEU A 97 18.38 10.79 -10.92
C LEU A 97 18.90 10.22 -12.25
N LEU A 98 18.05 10.01 -13.23
CA LEU A 98 18.48 9.52 -14.56
C LEU A 98 19.41 10.52 -15.24
N ILE A 99 19.11 11.81 -15.14
CA ILE A 99 19.96 12.87 -15.74
C ILE A 99 21.34 12.91 -15.05
N ILE A 100 21.37 12.92 -13.72
CA ILE A 100 22.60 13.03 -12.92
C ILE A 100 23.52 11.83 -13.16
N PHE A 101 22.97 10.63 -13.26
CA PHE A 101 23.75 9.39 -13.40
C PHE A 101 23.88 8.87 -14.84
N GLY A 102 23.91 9.78 -15.82
CA GLY A 102 24.36 9.51 -17.18
C GLY A 102 23.31 8.93 -18.13
N LYS A 103 22.02 8.83 -17.71
CA LYS A 103 20.91 8.42 -18.58
C LYS A 103 20.20 9.60 -19.26
N TYR A 104 20.88 10.74 -19.43
CA TYR A 104 20.29 11.97 -19.98
C TYR A 104 19.76 11.79 -21.41
N LYS A 105 20.46 10.99 -22.25
CA LYS A 105 19.99 10.69 -23.62
C LYS A 105 18.63 9.98 -23.61
N PHE A 106 18.45 9.03 -22.70
CA PHE A 106 17.14 8.38 -22.51
C PHE A 106 16.14 9.36 -21.93
N ALA A 107 16.49 10.08 -20.86
CA ALA A 107 15.59 10.99 -20.16
C ALA A 107 14.95 12.02 -21.12
N PHE A 108 15.73 12.62 -22.03
CA PHE A 108 15.25 13.60 -22.99
C PHE A 108 14.74 12.98 -24.32
N SER A 109 14.70 11.67 -24.45
CA SER A 109 14.03 11.01 -25.56
C SER A 109 12.51 11.02 -25.38
N LEU A 110 11.76 10.80 -26.47
CA LEU A 110 10.31 10.65 -26.41
C LEU A 110 9.90 9.55 -25.40
N LYS A 111 10.62 8.43 -25.40
CA LYS A 111 10.37 7.29 -24.51
C LYS A 111 10.62 7.66 -23.05
N GLY A 112 11.64 8.44 -22.75
CA GLY A 112 11.96 8.94 -21.41
C GLY A 112 10.91 9.93 -20.90
N ILE A 113 10.42 10.82 -21.75
CA ILE A 113 9.33 11.74 -21.41
C ILE A 113 8.03 10.96 -21.14
N LEU A 114 7.68 10.00 -22.01
CA LEU A 114 6.53 9.13 -21.79
C LEU A 114 6.65 8.32 -20.48
N TRP A 115 7.87 7.86 -20.16
CA TRP A 115 8.13 7.19 -18.89
C TRP A 115 7.92 8.13 -17.70
N LEU A 116 8.38 9.37 -17.74
CA LEU A 116 8.12 10.36 -16.69
C LEU A 116 6.61 10.54 -16.46
N PHE A 117 5.84 10.70 -17.53
CA PHE A 117 4.37 10.80 -17.41
C PHE A 117 3.75 9.51 -16.87
N SER A 118 4.27 8.34 -17.23
CA SER A 118 3.80 7.09 -16.67
C SER A 118 4.02 7.02 -15.15
N GLN A 119 5.23 7.42 -14.67
CA GLN A 119 5.55 7.46 -13.24
C GLN A 119 4.70 8.46 -12.44
N ALA A 120 4.16 9.47 -13.11
CA ALA A 120 3.28 10.50 -12.54
C ALA A 120 1.78 10.15 -12.64
N SER A 121 1.43 8.96 -13.14
CA SER A 121 0.06 8.58 -13.48
C SER A 121 -0.34 7.19 -12.95
N PHE A 122 -1.30 6.56 -13.61
CA PHE A 122 -1.76 5.18 -13.37
C PHE A 122 -0.77 4.10 -13.84
N PHE A 123 0.24 4.45 -14.64
CA PHE A 123 1.13 3.52 -15.32
C PHE A 123 2.51 3.45 -14.66
N THR A 124 2.62 3.68 -13.36
CA THR A 124 3.88 3.68 -12.60
C THR A 124 4.65 2.37 -12.69
N PHE A 125 4.01 1.28 -13.08
CA PHE A 125 4.62 -0.03 -13.26
C PHE A 125 5.38 -0.18 -14.59
N TRP A 126 5.23 0.76 -15.53
CA TRP A 126 5.92 0.68 -16.81
C TRP A 126 7.38 1.13 -16.68
N ASN A 127 8.29 0.19 -16.89
CA ASN A 127 9.73 0.43 -16.85
C ASN A 127 10.35 -0.11 -18.13
N PRO A 128 10.87 0.78 -19.02
CA PRO A 128 11.53 0.39 -20.28
C PRO A 128 12.82 -0.38 -20.06
N ASP A 129 13.22 -1.19 -21.06
CA ASP A 129 14.43 -2.01 -20.96
C ASP A 129 15.70 -1.20 -20.84
N GLU A 130 15.73 0.04 -21.36
CA GLU A 130 16.85 0.96 -21.25
C GLU A 130 17.17 1.38 -19.79
N LEU A 131 16.27 1.10 -18.84
CA LEU A 131 16.47 1.37 -17.43
C LEU A 131 16.87 0.13 -16.61
N ARG A 132 16.95 -1.06 -17.26
CA ARG A 132 17.24 -2.32 -16.54
C ARG A 132 18.66 -2.42 -16.01
N ASP A 133 19.59 -1.64 -16.52
CA ASP A 133 20.97 -1.49 -16.03
C ASP A 133 21.11 -0.36 -14.99
N PHE A 134 20.03 0.32 -14.63
CA PHE A 134 20.06 1.41 -13.68
C PHE A 134 19.79 0.93 -12.26
N GLY A 135 20.79 1.00 -11.39
CA GLY A 135 20.67 0.64 -9.97
C GLY A 135 20.14 -0.79 -9.78
N THR A 136 18.97 -0.91 -9.16
CA THR A 136 18.29 -2.19 -8.92
C THR A 136 17.55 -2.76 -10.15
N GLY A 137 17.74 -2.19 -11.34
CA GLY A 137 17.05 -2.58 -12.58
C GLY A 137 15.70 -1.90 -12.79
N VAL A 138 15.29 -1.04 -11.85
CA VAL A 138 14.15 -0.13 -11.93
C VAL A 138 14.45 1.12 -11.11
N VAL A 139 14.02 2.29 -11.57
CA VAL A 139 14.33 3.56 -10.88
C VAL A 139 13.54 3.67 -9.55
N ASN A 140 12.28 3.29 -9.55
CA ASN A 140 11.46 3.24 -8.35
C ASN A 140 10.49 2.05 -8.40
N GLY A 141 10.99 0.89 -7.94
CA GLY A 141 10.25 -0.36 -8.01
C GLY A 141 9.03 -0.41 -7.08
N SER A 142 9.00 0.38 -6.00
CA SER A 142 7.88 0.35 -5.04
C SER A 142 6.57 0.90 -5.60
N LEU A 143 6.62 1.68 -6.68
CA LEU A 143 5.43 2.35 -7.23
C LEU A 143 4.40 1.41 -7.87
N TRP A 144 4.70 0.14 -8.06
CA TRP A 144 3.76 -0.83 -8.66
C TRP A 144 2.45 -0.99 -7.88
N THR A 145 2.44 -0.68 -6.59
CA THR A 145 1.23 -0.78 -5.75
C THR A 145 0.28 0.41 -5.93
N ILE A 146 0.78 1.55 -6.44
CA ILE A 146 -0.05 2.75 -6.64
C ILE A 146 -1.20 2.49 -7.63
N PRO A 147 -0.99 1.88 -8.82
CA PRO A 147 -2.08 1.47 -9.70
C PRO A 147 -3.10 0.57 -9.02
N VAL A 148 -2.65 -0.38 -8.20
CA VAL A 148 -3.54 -1.28 -7.44
C VAL A 148 -4.41 -0.49 -6.46
N GLU A 149 -3.81 0.43 -5.71
CA GLU A 149 -4.54 1.29 -4.76
C GLU A 149 -5.56 2.20 -5.48
N LEU A 150 -5.20 2.76 -6.63
CA LEU A 150 -6.11 3.58 -7.43
C LEU A 150 -7.30 2.76 -7.97
N GLN A 151 -7.07 1.50 -8.36
CA GLN A 151 -8.12 0.57 -8.75
C GLN A 151 -9.07 0.28 -7.57
N PHE A 152 -8.54 0.11 -6.36
CA PHE A 152 -9.37 -0.05 -5.16
C PHE A 152 -10.25 1.17 -4.88
N TYR A 153 -9.77 2.38 -5.17
CA TYR A 153 -10.60 3.58 -5.01
C TYR A 153 -11.81 3.60 -5.93
N ILE A 154 -11.72 2.98 -7.10
CA ILE A 154 -12.86 2.82 -8.02
C ILE A 154 -13.75 1.66 -7.57
N LEU A 155 -13.16 0.59 -7.05
CA LEU A 155 -13.90 -0.61 -6.64
C LEU A 155 -14.76 -0.41 -5.40
N VAL A 156 -14.35 0.43 -4.42
CA VAL A 156 -15.14 0.63 -3.20
C VAL A 156 -16.56 1.14 -3.46
N PRO A 157 -16.78 2.22 -4.22
CA PRO A 157 -18.13 2.64 -4.56
C PRO A 157 -18.96 1.55 -5.23
N LEU A 158 -18.33 0.78 -6.13
CA LEU A 158 -18.97 -0.31 -6.86
C LEU A 158 -19.37 -1.46 -5.93
N LEU A 159 -18.44 -1.96 -5.12
CA LEU A 159 -18.69 -3.10 -4.21
C LEU A 159 -19.72 -2.74 -3.13
N ILE A 160 -19.64 -1.54 -2.57
CA ILE A 160 -20.62 -1.05 -1.59
C ILE A 160 -21.98 -0.85 -2.25
N GLY A 161 -22.02 -0.37 -3.50
CA GLY A 161 -23.26 -0.26 -4.28
C GLY A 161 -23.91 -1.62 -4.52
N ILE A 162 -23.14 -2.61 -4.95
CA ILE A 162 -23.61 -4.01 -5.11
C ILE A 162 -24.10 -4.55 -3.77
N PHE A 163 -23.36 -4.34 -2.68
CA PHE A 163 -23.76 -4.79 -1.34
C PHE A 163 -25.10 -4.21 -0.93
N ILE A 164 -25.31 -2.91 -1.09
CA ILE A 164 -26.57 -2.23 -0.74
C ILE A 164 -27.71 -2.76 -1.63
N TYR A 165 -27.50 -2.84 -2.93
CA TYR A 165 -28.51 -3.32 -3.90
C TYR A 165 -28.97 -4.74 -3.58
N LEU A 166 -28.03 -5.67 -3.33
CA LEU A 166 -28.36 -7.04 -2.99
C LEU A 166 -29.04 -7.16 -1.62
N LYS A 167 -28.64 -6.34 -0.65
CA LYS A 167 -29.26 -6.28 0.67
C LYS A 167 -30.73 -5.80 0.59
N GLU A 168 -31.03 -4.81 -0.25
CA GLU A 168 -32.38 -4.27 -0.42
C GLU A 168 -33.26 -5.22 -1.23
N LYS A 169 -32.72 -5.84 -2.29
CA LYS A 169 -33.48 -6.72 -3.18
C LYS A 169 -33.76 -8.11 -2.61
N TYR A 170 -32.81 -8.67 -1.88
CA TYR A 170 -32.91 -10.02 -1.33
C TYR A 170 -32.85 -10.02 0.20
N ASN A 171 -31.64 -10.00 0.77
CA ASN A 171 -31.38 -9.88 2.21
C ASN A 171 -29.88 -9.65 2.50
N GLY A 172 -29.57 -9.42 3.77
CA GLY A 172 -28.19 -9.21 4.21
C GLY A 172 -27.28 -10.44 4.05
N PHE A 173 -27.83 -11.66 4.11
CA PHE A 173 -27.07 -12.89 3.96
C PHE A 173 -26.55 -13.05 2.52
N ILE A 174 -27.41 -12.89 1.51
CA ILE A 174 -27.01 -12.98 0.09
C ILE A 174 -25.99 -11.89 -0.26
N SER A 175 -26.17 -10.66 0.25
CA SER A 175 -25.20 -9.59 0.00
C SER A 175 -23.85 -9.88 0.65
N SER A 176 -23.79 -10.44 1.83
CA SER A 176 -22.52 -10.83 2.48
C SER A 176 -21.87 -12.02 1.76
N LEU A 177 -22.66 -13.01 1.37
CA LEU A 177 -22.17 -14.18 0.63
C LEU A 177 -21.54 -13.78 -0.71
N SER A 178 -22.15 -12.85 -1.46
CA SER A 178 -21.60 -12.39 -2.73
C SER A 178 -20.22 -11.75 -2.57
N ILE A 179 -20.02 -10.96 -1.53
CA ILE A 179 -18.71 -10.33 -1.24
C ILE A 179 -17.67 -11.39 -0.83
N ILE A 180 -18.08 -12.40 -0.03
CA ILE A 180 -17.20 -13.52 0.34
C ILE A 180 -16.79 -14.32 -0.89
N VAL A 181 -17.70 -14.60 -1.82
CA VAL A 181 -17.41 -15.32 -3.08
C VAL A 181 -16.39 -14.51 -3.92
N ILE A 182 -16.55 -13.21 -4.03
CA ILE A 182 -15.60 -12.34 -4.75
C ILE A 182 -14.21 -12.39 -4.06
N ALA A 183 -14.16 -12.35 -2.73
CA ALA A 183 -12.91 -12.47 -1.98
C ALA A 183 -12.25 -13.85 -2.19
N ALA A 184 -13.02 -14.94 -2.15
CA ALA A 184 -12.54 -16.29 -2.39
C ALA A 184 -11.98 -16.45 -3.81
N PHE A 185 -12.64 -15.88 -4.82
CA PHE A 185 -12.14 -15.87 -6.19
C PHE A 185 -10.77 -15.18 -6.31
N SER A 186 -10.56 -14.09 -5.60
CA SER A 186 -9.25 -13.39 -5.55
C SER A 186 -8.13 -14.30 -5.00
N VAL A 187 -8.40 -15.07 -3.94
CA VAL A 187 -7.40 -16.01 -3.41
C VAL A 187 -7.11 -17.13 -4.41
N SER A 188 -8.13 -17.65 -5.09
CA SER A 188 -7.94 -18.66 -6.14
C SER A 188 -7.03 -18.16 -7.25
N ILE A 189 -7.14 -16.89 -7.66
CA ILE A 189 -6.23 -16.28 -8.65
C ILE A 189 -4.78 -16.33 -8.17
N ASN A 190 -4.50 -16.09 -6.89
CA ASN A 190 -3.14 -16.11 -6.35
C ASN A 190 -2.47 -17.47 -6.47
N GLN A 191 -3.22 -18.57 -6.51
CA GLN A 191 -2.65 -19.92 -6.71
C GLN A 191 -2.08 -20.12 -8.13
N PHE A 192 -2.56 -19.35 -9.10
CA PHE A 192 -2.08 -19.40 -10.49
C PHE A 192 -1.02 -18.37 -10.82
N ILE A 193 -0.75 -17.44 -9.89
CA ILE A 193 0.28 -16.40 -10.07
C ILE A 193 1.53 -16.85 -9.32
N PRO A 194 2.67 -17.03 -10.00
CA PRO A 194 3.92 -17.34 -9.32
C PRO A 194 4.24 -16.26 -8.28
N PRO A 195 4.78 -16.62 -7.10
CA PRO A 195 5.19 -15.63 -6.13
C PRO A 195 6.21 -14.67 -6.75
N LEU A 196 6.07 -13.37 -6.47
CA LEU A 196 7.10 -12.40 -6.84
C LEU A 196 8.40 -12.80 -6.13
N PRO A 197 9.51 -12.98 -6.86
CA PRO A 197 10.79 -13.17 -6.20
C PRO A 197 11.07 -11.96 -5.31
N ALA A 198 11.51 -12.22 -4.11
CA ALA A 198 11.90 -11.19 -3.17
C ALA A 198 13.06 -10.38 -3.78
N GLY A 199 12.80 -9.12 -4.09
CA GLY A 199 13.80 -8.09 -4.14
C GLY A 199 14.41 -7.69 -5.49
N ASP A 200 14.39 -8.50 -6.54
CA ASP A 200 15.17 -8.19 -7.75
C ASP A 200 14.36 -7.82 -9.01
N GLY A 201 13.04 -7.87 -8.93
CA GLY A 201 12.18 -7.55 -10.09
C GLY A 201 12.33 -8.50 -11.31
N THR A 202 13.08 -9.62 -11.18
CA THR A 202 13.34 -10.54 -12.28
C THR A 202 12.12 -11.36 -12.68
N ALA A 203 11.24 -11.75 -11.75
CA ALA A 203 10.00 -12.45 -12.10
C ALA A 203 9.07 -11.62 -12.98
N ALA A 204 9.10 -10.30 -12.82
CA ALA A 204 8.42 -9.40 -13.74
C ALA A 204 9.06 -9.40 -15.15
N ARG A 205 10.29 -9.96 -15.31
CA ARG A 205 10.97 -10.06 -16.59
C ARG A 205 10.52 -11.27 -17.40
N GLU A 206 10.33 -12.42 -16.75
CA GLU A 206 10.18 -13.72 -17.42
C GLU A 206 8.73 -14.14 -17.66
N GLY A 207 7.77 -13.54 -16.96
CA GLY A 207 6.35 -13.85 -17.11
C GLY A 207 5.73 -13.32 -18.40
N SER A 208 4.67 -14.00 -18.87
CA SER A 208 3.84 -13.48 -19.94
C SER A 208 3.27 -12.10 -19.62
N LEU A 209 2.90 -11.32 -20.64
CA LEU A 209 2.27 -10.01 -20.44
C LEU A 209 1.05 -10.09 -19.51
N LEU A 210 0.27 -11.17 -19.62
CA LEU A 210 -0.89 -11.41 -18.77
C LEU A 210 -0.50 -11.50 -17.29
N ILE A 211 0.54 -12.27 -16.95
CA ILE A 211 1.05 -12.40 -15.58
C ILE A 211 1.51 -11.05 -15.06
N LYS A 212 2.27 -10.29 -15.86
CA LYS A 212 2.73 -8.94 -15.51
C LYS A 212 1.57 -7.99 -15.20
N LEU A 213 0.51 -8.01 -16.03
CA LEU A 213 -0.68 -7.20 -15.81
C LEU A 213 -1.49 -7.66 -14.59
N LEU A 214 -1.56 -8.95 -14.29
CA LEU A 214 -2.20 -9.47 -13.10
C LEU A 214 -1.51 -8.97 -11.83
N TYR A 215 -0.18 -8.93 -11.77
CA TYR A 215 0.55 -8.40 -10.61
C TYR A 215 0.22 -6.94 -10.28
N VAL A 216 -0.04 -6.11 -11.28
CA VAL A 216 -0.38 -4.70 -11.08
C VAL A 216 -1.89 -4.44 -11.12
N SER A 217 -2.69 -5.50 -11.17
CA SER A 217 -4.14 -5.44 -11.04
C SER A 217 -4.59 -5.59 -9.58
N PHE A 218 -5.82 -5.21 -9.30
CA PHE A 218 -6.43 -5.42 -7.98
C PHE A 218 -6.67 -6.90 -7.66
N ALA A 219 -6.78 -7.76 -8.68
CA ALA A 219 -7.33 -9.11 -8.57
C ALA A 219 -6.61 -10.00 -7.51
N PRO A 220 -5.27 -10.08 -7.46
CA PRO A 220 -4.56 -10.89 -6.46
C PRO A 220 -4.72 -10.39 -5.03
N TYR A 221 -4.95 -9.09 -4.84
CA TYR A 221 -4.95 -8.43 -3.53
C TYR A 221 -6.35 -8.15 -2.99
N LEU A 222 -7.38 -8.45 -3.80
CA LEU A 222 -8.75 -8.08 -3.53
C LEU A 222 -9.28 -8.73 -2.25
N CYS A 223 -8.85 -9.96 -1.91
CA CYS A 223 -9.25 -10.62 -0.67
C CYS A 223 -8.86 -9.78 0.56
N THR A 224 -7.59 -9.39 0.67
CA THR A 224 -7.08 -8.58 1.79
C THR A 224 -7.81 -7.24 1.88
N PHE A 225 -8.08 -6.62 0.74
CA PHE A 225 -8.81 -5.36 0.65
C PHE A 225 -10.29 -5.53 1.08
N ILE A 226 -10.98 -6.57 0.60
CA ILE A 226 -12.37 -6.87 0.98
C ILE A 226 -12.45 -7.17 2.48
N MET A 227 -11.50 -7.88 3.06
CA MET A 227 -11.46 -8.09 4.51
C MET A 227 -11.44 -6.75 5.24
N GLY A 228 -10.58 -5.80 4.83
CA GLY A 228 -10.59 -4.45 5.38
C GLY A 228 -11.95 -3.75 5.24
N MET A 229 -12.58 -3.86 4.07
CA MET A 229 -13.91 -3.29 3.80
C MET A 229 -14.99 -3.88 4.71
N LEU A 230 -15.03 -5.21 4.87
CA LEU A 230 -15.98 -5.89 5.75
C LEU A 230 -15.79 -5.48 7.21
N LEU A 231 -14.55 -5.40 7.67
CA LEU A 231 -14.24 -4.94 9.03
C LEU A 231 -14.69 -3.50 9.27
N ALA A 232 -14.62 -2.62 8.26
CA ALA A 232 -15.17 -1.27 8.37
C ALA A 232 -16.69 -1.28 8.56
N LEU A 233 -17.41 -2.14 7.81
CA LEU A 233 -18.86 -2.29 7.98
C LEU A 233 -19.23 -2.84 9.37
N ILE A 234 -18.47 -3.81 9.89
CA ILE A 234 -18.66 -4.37 11.24
C ILE A 234 -18.45 -3.27 12.29
N VAL A 235 -17.39 -2.46 12.19
CA VAL A 235 -17.18 -1.30 13.10
C VAL A 235 -18.37 -0.35 13.09
N GLY A 236 -18.98 -0.12 11.93
CA GLY A 236 -20.18 0.71 11.80
C GLY A 236 -21.42 0.16 12.55
N ILE A 237 -21.46 -1.15 12.81
CA ILE A 237 -22.56 -1.83 13.53
C ILE A 237 -22.26 -1.96 15.01
N VAL A 238 -21.08 -2.48 15.35
CA VAL A 238 -20.71 -2.92 16.71
C VAL A 238 -19.98 -1.82 17.49
N GLY A 239 -19.38 -0.88 16.80
CA GLY A 239 -18.57 0.20 17.37
C GLY A 239 -17.09 -0.13 17.54
N GLN A 240 -16.27 0.91 17.66
CA GLN A 240 -14.81 0.82 17.61
C GLN A 240 -14.19 -0.07 18.68
N LYS A 241 -14.54 0.16 19.96
CA LYS A 241 -13.90 -0.52 21.11
C LYS A 241 -14.17 -2.04 21.09
N VAL A 242 -15.42 -2.41 20.86
CA VAL A 242 -15.84 -3.83 20.82
C VAL A 242 -15.19 -4.51 19.61
N SER A 243 -15.22 -3.87 18.45
CA SER A 243 -14.59 -4.40 17.24
C SER A 243 -13.08 -4.64 17.41
N SER A 244 -12.35 -3.71 18.05
CA SER A 244 -10.92 -3.86 18.33
C SER A 244 -10.62 -5.14 19.11
N ILE A 245 -11.37 -5.42 20.18
CA ILE A 245 -11.18 -6.59 21.03
C ILE A 245 -11.41 -7.89 20.24
N TYR A 246 -12.54 -7.97 19.52
CA TYR A 246 -12.89 -9.17 18.76
C TYR A 246 -11.92 -9.38 17.58
N PHE A 247 -11.52 -8.32 16.88
CA PHE A 247 -10.60 -8.44 15.75
C PHE A 247 -9.23 -8.95 16.22
N LEU A 248 -8.72 -8.46 17.34
CA LEU A 248 -7.47 -8.95 17.92
C LEU A 248 -7.61 -10.40 18.38
N PHE A 249 -8.68 -10.73 19.09
CA PHE A 249 -8.90 -12.09 19.57
C PHE A 249 -8.95 -13.10 18.42
N PHE A 250 -9.83 -12.88 17.44
CA PHE A 250 -9.96 -13.79 16.31
C PHE A 250 -8.73 -13.77 15.39
N GLY A 251 -8.09 -12.60 15.20
CA GLY A 251 -6.88 -12.49 14.40
C GLY A 251 -5.72 -13.31 14.98
N ILE A 252 -5.50 -13.22 16.29
CA ILE A 252 -4.47 -14.00 16.99
C ILE A 252 -4.84 -15.50 16.96
N LEU A 253 -6.10 -15.85 17.19
CA LEU A 253 -6.54 -17.24 17.13
C LEU A 253 -6.28 -17.86 15.75
N ILE A 254 -6.63 -17.15 14.68
CA ILE A 254 -6.42 -17.62 13.31
C ILE A 254 -4.93 -17.70 12.97
N LEU A 255 -4.11 -16.75 13.43
CA LEU A 255 -2.66 -16.80 13.29
C LEU A 255 -2.07 -18.03 14.00
N MET A 256 -2.54 -18.35 15.21
CA MET A 256 -2.10 -19.56 15.93
C MET A 256 -2.48 -20.84 15.16
N ILE A 257 -3.65 -20.87 14.52
CA ILE A 257 -4.06 -21.99 13.66
C ILE A 257 -3.14 -22.08 12.44
N ASP A 258 -2.84 -20.94 11.76
CA ASP A 258 -1.96 -20.88 10.59
C ASP A 258 -0.54 -21.37 10.90
N SER A 259 -0.07 -21.16 12.13
CA SER A 259 1.25 -21.62 12.59
C SER A 259 1.32 -23.11 12.94
N MET A 260 0.21 -23.85 12.90
CA MET A 260 0.22 -25.29 13.19
C MET A 260 0.85 -26.10 12.05
N PRO A 261 1.59 -27.16 12.34
CA PRO A 261 2.23 -28.02 11.32
C PRO A 261 1.27 -28.69 10.34
N LEU A 262 -0.01 -28.74 10.68
CA LEU A 262 -1.07 -29.32 9.85
C LEU A 262 -1.52 -28.38 8.70
N ILE A 263 -1.20 -27.09 8.78
CA ILE A 263 -1.56 -26.10 7.78
C ILE A 263 -0.43 -26.03 6.73
N ASN A 264 -0.78 -26.35 5.50
CA ASN A 264 0.15 -26.23 4.37
C ASN A 264 0.08 -24.82 3.74
N ASP A 265 1.06 -24.51 2.89
CA ASP A 265 1.17 -23.20 2.23
C ASP A 265 -0.10 -22.83 1.44
N SER A 266 -0.77 -23.81 0.83
CA SER A 266 -2.00 -23.57 0.07
C SER A 266 -3.15 -23.11 0.97
N ILE A 267 -3.27 -23.65 2.17
CA ILE A 267 -4.28 -23.22 3.16
C ILE A 267 -3.88 -21.87 3.75
N SER A 268 -2.60 -21.68 4.06
CA SER A 268 -2.08 -20.41 4.57
C SER A 268 -2.38 -19.23 3.62
N LEU A 269 -2.33 -19.42 2.30
CA LEU A 269 -2.73 -18.39 1.33
C LEU A 269 -4.16 -17.87 1.52
N TRP A 270 -5.08 -18.73 2.01
CA TRP A 270 -6.46 -18.33 2.32
C TRP A 270 -6.59 -17.64 3.67
N ILE A 271 -5.80 -18.05 4.62
CA ILE A 271 -5.87 -17.61 6.02
C ILE A 271 -5.12 -16.29 6.23
N TYR A 272 -3.97 -16.13 5.55
CA TYR A 272 -3.09 -14.97 5.66
C TYR A 272 -3.77 -13.61 5.50
N PRO A 273 -4.60 -13.35 4.45
CA PRO A 273 -5.32 -12.09 4.31
C PRO A 273 -6.27 -11.80 5.47
N ILE A 274 -6.86 -12.85 6.05
CA ILE A 274 -7.89 -12.74 7.08
C ILE A 274 -7.25 -12.27 8.40
N TYR A 275 -6.26 -13.01 8.93
CA TYR A 275 -5.65 -12.62 10.19
C TYR A 275 -4.82 -11.34 10.08
N THR A 276 -4.18 -11.09 8.93
CA THR A 276 -3.48 -9.82 8.69
C THR A 276 -4.43 -8.64 8.82
N ALA A 277 -5.60 -8.68 8.16
CA ALA A 277 -6.58 -7.62 8.28
C ALA A 277 -7.11 -7.48 9.72
N LEU A 278 -7.46 -8.61 10.37
CA LEU A 278 -7.99 -8.61 11.73
C LEU A 278 -6.99 -8.04 12.74
N ILE A 279 -5.74 -8.49 12.73
CA ILE A 279 -4.72 -8.04 13.69
C ILE A 279 -4.43 -6.55 13.49
N PHE A 280 -4.04 -6.14 12.28
CA PHE A 280 -3.59 -4.77 12.06
C PHE A 280 -4.72 -3.74 12.13
N ILE A 281 -5.93 -4.07 11.70
CA ILE A 281 -7.08 -3.19 11.91
C ILE A 281 -7.51 -3.20 13.39
N GLY A 282 -7.46 -4.36 14.05
CA GLY A 282 -7.73 -4.46 15.49
C GLY A 282 -6.80 -3.57 16.32
N ILE A 283 -5.48 -3.60 16.07
CA ILE A 283 -4.52 -2.70 16.69
C ILE A 283 -4.83 -1.24 16.32
N GLY A 284 -5.13 -0.97 15.04
CA GLY A 284 -5.47 0.37 14.55
C GLY A 284 -6.64 1.00 15.26
N LEU A 285 -7.62 0.21 15.67
CA LEU A 285 -8.80 0.67 16.39
C LEU A 285 -8.55 0.96 17.88
N VAL A 286 -7.43 0.54 18.44
CA VAL A 286 -7.08 0.89 19.84
C VAL A 286 -6.89 2.39 19.94
N SER A 287 -7.48 2.99 20.99
CA SER A 287 -7.31 4.41 21.25
C SER A 287 -5.89 4.71 21.73
N ASN A 288 -5.24 5.66 21.07
CA ASN A 288 -3.90 6.12 21.43
C ASN A 288 -3.93 7.56 21.95
N PRO A 289 -3.41 7.81 23.16
CA PRO A 289 -3.33 9.16 23.71
C PRO A 289 -2.24 10.03 23.06
N ILE A 290 -1.26 9.43 22.37
CA ILE A 290 -0.14 10.16 21.77
C ILE A 290 -0.33 10.23 20.24
N PRO A 291 -0.79 11.37 19.69
CA PRO A 291 -0.93 11.48 18.24
C PRO A 291 0.44 11.63 17.55
N ILE A 292 0.63 10.94 16.43
CA ILE A 292 1.77 11.19 15.56
C ILE A 292 1.58 12.54 14.88
N LYS A 293 2.56 13.44 15.07
CA LYS A 293 2.53 14.78 14.46
C LYS A 293 2.90 14.76 12.97
N PHE A 294 3.68 13.77 12.53
CA PHE A 294 4.26 13.67 11.18
C PHE A 294 3.93 12.30 10.60
N ASP A 295 3.05 12.23 9.60
CA ASP A 295 2.76 10.98 8.88
C ASP A 295 3.82 10.76 7.78
N LEU A 296 4.94 10.16 8.15
CA LEU A 296 6.05 9.91 7.23
C LEU A 296 5.84 8.66 6.36
N SER A 297 4.79 7.90 6.61
CA SER A 297 4.60 6.57 6.00
C SER A 297 4.57 6.62 4.47
N TYR A 298 3.87 7.60 3.90
CA TYR A 298 3.76 7.72 2.45
C TYR A 298 5.07 8.20 1.81
N GLY A 299 5.74 9.18 2.41
CA GLY A 299 7.05 9.64 1.94
C GLY A 299 8.12 8.54 2.01
N LEU A 300 8.20 7.77 3.12
CA LEU A 300 9.09 6.62 3.22
C LEU A 300 8.83 5.61 2.09
N TYR A 301 7.56 5.32 1.84
CA TYR A 301 7.18 4.41 0.77
C TYR A 301 7.59 4.91 -0.62
N LEU A 302 7.45 6.21 -0.90
CA LEU A 302 7.77 6.80 -2.21
C LEU A 302 9.26 6.94 -2.47
N TYR A 303 10.07 7.24 -1.46
CA TYR A 303 11.45 7.71 -1.70
C TYR A 303 12.52 6.67 -1.40
N HIS A 304 12.25 5.60 -0.64
CA HIS A 304 13.28 4.65 -0.23
C HIS A 304 14.01 3.97 -1.41
N MET A 305 13.31 3.61 -2.49
CA MET A 305 13.94 3.01 -3.67
C MET A 305 14.79 4.03 -4.47
N LEU A 306 14.38 5.29 -4.49
CA LEU A 306 15.19 6.36 -5.09
C LEU A 306 16.51 6.55 -4.33
N VAL A 307 16.43 6.51 -2.99
CA VAL A 307 17.63 6.59 -2.13
C VAL A 307 18.52 5.37 -2.33
N ALA A 308 17.94 4.16 -2.39
CA ALA A 308 18.70 2.94 -2.66
C ALA A 308 19.48 3.05 -4.00
N ASN A 309 18.80 3.45 -5.07
CA ASN A 309 19.42 3.62 -6.38
C ASN A 309 20.47 4.74 -6.39
N PHE A 310 20.22 5.84 -5.70
CA PHE A 310 21.20 6.92 -5.52
C PHE A 310 22.48 6.40 -4.84
N ILE A 311 22.34 5.66 -3.73
CA ILE A 311 23.46 5.09 -2.99
C ILE A 311 24.21 4.07 -3.85
N LEU A 312 23.55 3.19 -4.57
CA LEU A 312 24.19 2.24 -5.47
C LEU A 312 25.04 2.93 -6.52
N LYS A 313 24.57 4.06 -7.07
CA LYS A 313 25.31 4.82 -8.05
C LYS A 313 26.50 5.57 -7.45
N ILE A 314 26.37 6.15 -6.25
CA ILE A 314 27.49 6.84 -5.59
C ILE A 314 28.51 5.84 -5.03
N ASN A 315 28.09 4.70 -4.49
CA ASN A 315 28.98 3.71 -3.88
C ASN A 315 29.95 3.08 -4.92
N GLN A 316 29.66 3.21 -6.21
CA GLN A 316 30.62 2.87 -7.27
C GLN A 316 31.90 3.75 -7.22
N PHE A 317 31.83 4.94 -6.61
CA PHE A 317 32.92 5.90 -6.52
C PHE A 317 33.49 6.03 -5.11
N TYR A 318 32.70 5.75 -4.06
CA TYR A 318 33.06 5.97 -2.66
C TYR A 318 32.57 4.82 -1.78
N GLN A 319 33.41 4.37 -0.83
CA GLN A 319 33.01 3.38 0.16
C GLN A 319 32.43 4.07 1.40
N PHE A 320 31.11 3.99 1.57
CA PHE A 320 30.39 4.54 2.73
C PHE A 320 29.70 3.45 3.55
N ASN A 321 29.29 3.80 4.78
CA ASN A 321 28.30 3.01 5.50
C ASN A 321 26.93 3.21 4.83
N THR A 322 26.66 2.38 3.83
CA THR A 322 25.47 2.48 2.97
C THR A 322 24.18 2.36 3.76
N THR A 323 24.16 1.51 4.80
CA THR A 323 22.95 1.26 5.62
C THR A 323 22.53 2.51 6.38
N PHE A 324 23.44 3.15 7.11
CA PHE A 324 23.14 4.37 7.86
C PHE A 324 22.64 5.49 6.93
N ILE A 325 23.36 5.72 5.83
CA ILE A 325 23.02 6.76 4.85
C ILE A 325 21.66 6.49 4.23
N TYR A 326 21.34 5.22 3.93
CA TYR A 326 20.06 4.83 3.38
C TYR A 326 18.87 5.18 4.30
N PHE A 327 18.95 4.80 5.57
CA PHE A 327 17.90 5.13 6.53
C PHE A 327 17.82 6.64 6.76
N PHE A 328 18.95 7.31 6.94
CA PHE A 328 18.99 8.75 7.17
C PHE A 328 18.38 9.55 6.01
N LEU A 329 18.78 9.28 4.77
CA LEU A 329 18.26 9.97 3.59
C LEU A 329 16.78 9.65 3.34
N SER A 330 16.37 8.40 3.50
CA SER A 330 14.98 8.00 3.30
C SER A 330 14.05 8.70 4.30
N ILE A 331 14.42 8.75 5.58
CA ILE A 331 13.65 9.44 6.62
C ILE A 331 13.66 10.95 6.37
N SER A 332 14.80 11.53 6.00
CA SER A 332 14.92 12.95 5.72
C SER A 332 14.05 13.40 4.54
N LEU A 333 14.08 12.64 3.44
CA LEU A 333 13.22 12.92 2.28
C LEU A 333 11.73 12.77 2.61
N ALA A 334 11.35 11.75 3.40
CA ALA A 334 9.99 11.58 3.85
C ALA A 334 9.53 12.77 4.73
N PHE A 335 10.40 13.25 5.61
CA PHE A 335 10.11 14.42 6.46
C PHE A 335 9.96 15.71 5.62
N ILE A 336 10.87 15.93 4.66
CA ILE A 336 10.79 17.07 3.72
C ILE A 336 9.48 17.00 2.92
N SER A 337 9.14 15.83 2.38
CA SER A 337 7.90 15.61 1.65
C SER A 337 6.67 15.91 2.50
N TRP A 338 6.65 15.39 3.73
CA TRP A 338 5.55 15.67 4.65
C TRP A 338 5.38 17.16 4.90
N TYR A 339 6.47 17.85 5.21
CA TYR A 339 6.42 19.27 5.59
C TYR A 339 6.06 20.18 4.43
N LEU A 340 6.68 19.97 3.25
CA LEU A 340 6.54 20.86 2.10
C LEU A 340 5.37 20.52 1.19
N ILE A 341 4.93 19.25 1.15
CA ILE A 341 3.96 18.77 0.15
C ILE A 341 2.71 18.22 0.82
N GLU A 342 2.85 17.15 1.61
CA GLU A 342 1.68 16.39 2.07
C GLU A 342 0.84 17.18 3.10
N SER A 343 1.47 17.74 4.13
CA SER A 343 0.78 18.49 5.17
C SER A 343 0.05 19.75 4.65
N PRO A 344 0.65 20.61 3.79
CA PRO A 344 -0.04 21.74 3.17
C PRO A 344 -1.25 21.30 2.33
N ILE A 345 -1.09 20.25 1.54
CA ILE A 345 -2.17 19.74 0.68
C ILE A 345 -3.30 19.13 1.50
N MET A 346 -2.99 18.46 2.61
CA MET A 346 -4.01 17.94 3.52
C MET A 346 -4.79 19.06 4.23
N LYS A 347 -4.16 20.21 4.47
CA LYS A 347 -4.87 21.42 4.96
C LYS A 347 -5.77 22.02 3.87
N LEU A 348 -5.26 22.15 2.66
CA LEU A 348 -6.03 22.61 1.48
C LEU A 348 -7.23 21.71 1.21
N LYS A 349 -7.07 20.38 1.28
CA LYS A 349 -8.14 19.40 1.15
C LYS A 349 -9.29 19.68 2.13
N LYS A 350 -8.99 19.98 3.41
CA LYS A 350 -10.03 20.31 4.41
C LYS A 350 -10.85 21.54 4.00
N SER A 351 -10.19 22.56 3.43
CA SER A 351 -10.86 23.77 2.93
C SER A 351 -11.75 23.46 1.72
N ILE A 352 -11.22 22.75 0.71
CA ILE A 352 -11.97 22.40 -0.51
C ILE A 352 -13.21 21.56 -0.17
N LEU A 353 -13.09 20.57 0.70
CA LEU A 353 -14.18 19.67 1.05
C LEU A 353 -15.22 20.31 1.98
N LYS A 354 -14.89 21.41 2.67
CA LYS A 354 -15.85 22.17 3.49
C LYS A 354 -16.76 23.04 2.63
N ASN A 355 -16.27 23.48 1.47
CA ASN A 355 -16.99 24.36 0.55
C ASN A 355 -17.84 23.60 -0.50
N GLN A 356 -17.84 22.28 -0.45
CA GLN A 356 -18.66 21.36 -1.25
C GLN A 356 -19.70 20.62 -0.39
#